data_23efb79d0c3d87cd4f8531dbc23631e3
#
_entry.id   23efb79d0c3d87cd4f8531dbc23631e3
#
_cell.length_a   1.000
_cell.length_b   1.000
_cell.length_c   1.000
_cell.angle_alpha   90.00
_cell.angle_beta   90.00
_cell.angle_gamma   90.00
#
_symmetry.space_group_name_H-M   'P 1'
#
loop_
_entity.id
_entity.type
_entity.pdbx_description
1 polymer ?
#
loop_
_entity_poly.entity_id
_entity_poly.type
_entity_poly.pdbx_seq_one_letter_code
_entity_poly.pdbx_strand_id
1 'polypeptide(L)'
;MSNVKKKLIVVDGENCYGSKLHSKLMRMSNVDIIVVIGKGQTVKDYNKTKVKIVEAQSGENNAIDFVVISIAIDELTTKGYFSVTIISDDRGYDSAIDYLRLRGYNIRRQKSNLRYSRVYLKGNKEVEFKSLCGFIANNLNSGMSESKAVNEITGRTYINFYDYIDLLTKFKYITRAKRKIYFERSELSAIAKNKIQIGERLK
;
A
#
# COMPACT_ATOMS: atom_id res chain seq x y z
N MET A 1 39.99 1.57 -11.18
CA MET A 1 38.53 1.42 -11.40
C MET A 1 37.84 1.69 -10.07
N SER A 2 37.05 2.75 -9.95
CA SER A 2 36.35 3.07 -8.71
C SER A 2 35.27 1.99 -8.47
N ASN A 3 35.43 1.26 -7.38
CA ASN A 3 34.45 0.28 -6.94
C ASN A 3 33.16 1.04 -6.54
N VAL A 4 32.24 1.22 -7.49
CA VAL A 4 30.95 1.86 -7.20
C VAL A 4 30.20 0.96 -6.24
N LYS A 5 30.08 1.39 -4.99
CA LYS A 5 29.36 0.65 -3.95
C LYS A 5 27.88 0.50 -4.36
N LYS A 6 27.49 -0.70 -4.73
CA LYS A 6 26.12 -1.02 -5.12
C LYS A 6 25.15 -0.92 -3.94
N LYS A 7 23.99 -0.36 -4.17
CA LYS A 7 22.89 -0.26 -3.20
C LYS A 7 21.73 -1.09 -3.68
N LEU A 8 21.03 -1.71 -2.75
CA LEU A 8 19.79 -2.46 -3.03
C LEU A 8 18.62 -1.77 -2.37
N ILE A 9 17.51 -1.73 -3.09
CA ILE A 9 16.19 -1.38 -2.54
C ILE A 9 15.31 -2.62 -2.63
N VAL A 10 14.77 -3.06 -1.50
CA VAL A 10 13.75 -4.09 -1.42
C VAL A 10 12.43 -3.42 -1.09
N VAL A 11 11.43 -3.60 -1.93
CA VAL A 11 10.11 -2.97 -1.78
C VAL A 11 9.11 -4.03 -1.33
N ASP A 12 8.43 -3.73 -0.25
CA ASP A 12 7.23 -4.44 0.16
C ASP A 12 6.09 -4.06 -0.80
N GLY A 13 5.81 -4.94 -1.75
CA GLY A 13 4.88 -4.68 -2.84
C GLY A 13 3.42 -4.69 -2.42
N GLU A 14 3.07 -5.33 -1.31
CA GLU A 14 1.71 -5.34 -0.79
C GLU A 14 1.34 -3.99 -0.16
N ASN A 15 2.25 -3.44 0.63
CA ASN A 15 1.97 -2.24 1.42
C ASN A 15 2.34 -0.92 0.73
N CYS A 16 3.28 -0.93 -0.22
CA CYS A 16 3.90 0.31 -0.68
C CYS A 16 3.84 0.54 -2.18
N TYR A 17 3.47 -0.47 -2.95
CA TYR A 17 3.72 -0.40 -4.37
C TYR A 17 2.65 0.36 -5.16
N GLY A 18 3.11 1.28 -6.01
CA GLY A 18 2.26 2.05 -6.92
C GLY A 18 3.07 2.83 -7.95
N SER A 19 2.41 3.31 -9.00
CA SER A 19 3.03 3.98 -10.15
C SER A 19 3.97 5.14 -9.79
N LYS A 20 3.71 5.85 -8.68
CA LYS A 20 4.57 6.95 -8.22
C LYS A 20 5.87 6.46 -7.60
N LEU A 21 5.82 5.41 -6.78
CA LEU A 21 7.03 4.81 -6.22
C LEU A 21 7.87 4.23 -7.35
N HIS A 22 7.24 3.51 -8.27
CA HIS A 22 7.89 3.01 -9.48
C HIS A 22 8.62 4.11 -10.24
N SER A 23 7.94 5.20 -10.60
CA SER A 23 8.55 6.32 -11.33
C SER A 23 9.72 6.95 -10.59
N LYS A 24 9.65 7.02 -9.25
CA LYS A 24 10.75 7.50 -8.41
C LYS A 24 11.94 6.55 -8.43
N LEU A 25 11.69 5.26 -8.30
CA LEU A 25 12.72 4.22 -8.29
C LEU A 25 13.43 4.12 -9.65
N MET A 26 12.69 4.26 -10.76
CA MET A 26 13.26 4.22 -12.11
C MET A 26 14.25 5.36 -12.39
N ARG A 27 14.12 6.48 -11.72
CA ARG A 27 15.03 7.64 -11.83
C ARG A 27 16.33 7.48 -11.03
N MET A 28 16.42 6.50 -10.15
CA MET A 28 17.61 6.30 -9.33
C MET A 28 18.69 5.58 -10.14
N SER A 29 19.91 6.10 -10.11
CA SER A 29 21.09 5.48 -10.69
C SER A 29 21.84 4.63 -9.65
N ASN A 30 22.56 3.61 -10.10
CA ASN A 30 23.41 2.74 -9.25
C ASN A 30 22.65 2.04 -8.09
N VAL A 31 21.41 1.66 -8.34
CA VAL A 31 20.57 0.97 -7.38
C VAL A 31 19.89 -0.20 -8.07
N ASP A 32 20.02 -1.38 -7.49
CA ASP A 32 19.23 -2.55 -7.88
C ASP A 32 17.93 -2.55 -7.06
N ILE A 33 16.83 -3.02 -7.67
CA ILE A 33 15.51 -2.96 -7.07
C ILE A 33 14.87 -4.34 -7.12
N ILE A 34 14.43 -4.82 -5.97
CA ILE A 34 13.62 -6.03 -5.83
C ILE A 34 12.27 -5.63 -5.25
N VAL A 35 11.20 -6.08 -5.87
CA VAL A 35 9.85 -5.91 -5.35
C VAL A 35 9.31 -7.27 -4.97
N VAL A 36 8.92 -7.41 -3.71
CA VAL A 36 8.30 -8.63 -3.19
C VAL A 36 6.79 -8.44 -3.23
N ILE A 37 6.10 -9.38 -3.84
CA ILE A 37 4.64 -9.37 -3.98
C ILE A 37 4.02 -10.60 -3.32
N GLY A 38 2.76 -10.50 -2.94
CA GLY A 38 2.00 -11.63 -2.42
C GLY A 38 1.66 -12.65 -3.51
N LYS A 39 1.33 -13.86 -3.07
CA LYS A 39 0.94 -14.96 -3.96
C LYS A 39 -0.27 -14.55 -4.81
N GLY A 40 -0.14 -14.71 -6.13
CA GLY A 40 -1.18 -14.35 -7.09
C GLY A 40 -1.37 -12.86 -7.33
N GLN A 41 -0.57 -12.01 -6.70
CA GLN A 41 -0.60 -10.57 -6.93
C GLN A 41 0.06 -10.25 -8.28
N THR A 42 -0.63 -9.51 -9.13
CA THR A 42 -0.07 -9.08 -10.42
C THR A 42 0.42 -7.65 -10.36
N VAL A 43 1.57 -7.41 -10.95
CA VAL A 43 2.17 -6.09 -11.02
C VAL A 43 2.19 -5.63 -12.46
N LYS A 44 1.32 -4.69 -12.82
CA LYS A 44 1.04 -4.38 -14.22
C LYS A 44 2.08 -3.50 -14.94
N ASP A 45 2.89 -2.71 -14.30
CA ASP A 45 3.62 -1.62 -14.98
C ASP A 45 5.14 -1.63 -14.76
N TYR A 46 5.78 -2.80 -14.79
CA TYR A 46 7.22 -2.88 -14.56
C TYR A 46 8.05 -2.88 -15.82
N ASN A 47 9.00 -1.98 -15.90
CA ASN A 47 10.14 -2.15 -16.77
C ASN A 47 11.00 -3.31 -16.21
N LYS A 48 10.81 -4.51 -16.77
CA LYS A 48 11.43 -5.77 -16.34
C LYS A 48 12.98 -5.73 -16.31
N THR A 49 13.60 -4.75 -16.94
CA THR A 49 15.07 -4.67 -17.07
C THR A 49 15.76 -4.14 -15.81
N LYS A 50 15.07 -3.36 -14.99
CA LYS A 50 15.66 -2.70 -13.80
C LYS A 50 15.10 -3.20 -12.48
N VAL A 51 13.99 -3.91 -12.49
CA VAL A 51 13.28 -4.39 -11.30
C VAL A 51 13.14 -5.89 -11.36
N LYS A 52 13.66 -6.56 -10.34
CA LYS A 52 13.40 -7.98 -10.10
C LYS A 52 12.12 -8.10 -9.28
N ILE A 53 11.18 -8.92 -9.71
CA ILE A 53 9.97 -9.26 -8.96
C ILE A 53 10.17 -10.62 -8.32
N VAL A 54 9.85 -10.71 -7.04
CA VAL A 54 9.85 -11.95 -6.27
C VAL A 54 8.47 -12.14 -5.68
N GLU A 55 7.85 -13.28 -5.95
CA GLU A 55 6.55 -13.63 -5.40
C GLU A 55 6.73 -14.48 -4.14
N ALA A 56 6.07 -14.09 -3.05
CA ALA A 56 5.99 -14.93 -1.85
C ALA A 56 5.13 -16.16 -2.15
N GLN A 57 5.67 -17.36 -1.88
CA GLN A 57 5.00 -18.62 -2.23
C GLN A 57 3.85 -18.95 -1.29
N SER A 58 3.84 -18.40 -0.08
CA SER A 58 2.78 -18.57 0.90
C SER A 58 1.80 -17.41 0.86
N GLY A 59 0.52 -17.69 1.04
CA GLY A 59 -0.52 -16.68 1.27
C GLY A 59 -0.78 -16.42 2.76
N GLU A 60 0.06 -16.95 3.65
CA GLU A 60 -0.05 -16.75 5.09
C GLU A 60 0.28 -15.32 5.50
N ASN A 61 -0.27 -14.90 6.65
CA ASN A 61 0.03 -13.59 7.22
C ASN A 61 1.54 -13.41 7.43
N ASN A 62 2.06 -12.24 7.08
CA ASN A 62 3.47 -11.87 7.18
C ASN A 62 4.43 -12.65 6.25
N ALA A 63 3.92 -13.46 5.31
CA ALA A 63 4.79 -14.20 4.37
C ALA A 63 5.72 -13.25 3.60
N ILE A 64 5.21 -12.10 3.17
CA ILE A 64 5.98 -11.09 2.47
C ILE A 64 7.08 -10.51 3.36
N ASP A 65 6.79 -10.26 4.63
CA ASP A 65 7.75 -9.70 5.59
C ASP A 65 8.97 -10.60 5.74
N PHE A 66 8.75 -11.90 5.88
CA PHE A 66 9.82 -12.88 5.95
C PHE A 66 10.63 -12.93 4.67
N VAL A 67 9.98 -12.89 3.51
CA VAL A 67 10.68 -12.91 2.21
C VAL A 67 11.49 -11.64 2.02
N VAL A 68 10.97 -10.47 2.36
CA VAL A 68 11.67 -9.17 2.28
C VAL A 68 12.92 -9.18 3.16
N ILE A 69 12.83 -9.63 4.41
CA ILE A 69 13.98 -9.70 5.33
C ILE A 69 15.00 -10.74 4.86
N SER A 70 14.54 -11.92 4.42
CA SER A 70 15.42 -12.97 3.91
C SER A 70 16.22 -12.51 2.70
N ILE A 71 15.57 -11.84 1.74
CA ILE A 71 16.24 -11.25 0.58
C ILE A 71 17.25 -10.19 1.03
N ALA A 72 16.88 -9.31 1.96
CA ALA A 72 17.78 -8.27 2.42
C ALA A 72 19.06 -8.83 3.05
N ILE A 73 18.94 -9.90 3.84
CA ILE A 73 20.09 -10.60 4.45
C ILE A 73 20.93 -11.28 3.38
N ASP A 74 20.31 -12.09 2.52
CA ASP A 74 21.01 -12.85 1.49
C ASP A 74 21.81 -11.92 0.57
N GLU A 75 21.21 -10.85 0.08
CA GLU A 75 21.85 -9.90 -0.80
C GLU A 75 23.01 -9.13 -0.12
N LEU A 76 22.88 -8.80 1.17
CA LEU A 76 23.97 -8.18 1.94
C LEU A 76 25.15 -9.11 2.17
N THR A 77 24.88 -10.40 2.40
CA THR A 77 25.91 -11.37 2.78
C THR A 77 26.56 -12.02 1.58
N THR A 78 25.80 -12.32 0.52
CA THR A 78 26.29 -13.11 -0.61
C THR A 78 26.72 -12.26 -1.80
N LYS A 79 26.03 -11.15 -2.08
CA LYS A 79 26.28 -10.33 -3.28
C LYS A 79 27.05 -9.05 -3.02
N GLY A 80 27.41 -8.81 -1.76
CA GLY A 80 28.29 -7.69 -1.41
C GLY A 80 27.69 -6.31 -1.62
N TYR A 81 26.35 -6.17 -1.51
CA TYR A 81 25.75 -4.85 -1.49
C TYR A 81 26.25 -4.06 -0.28
N PHE A 82 26.61 -2.81 -0.53
CA PHE A 82 27.07 -1.91 0.53
C PHE A 82 25.94 -1.54 1.50
N SER A 83 24.73 -1.45 1.03
CA SER A 83 23.57 -1.12 1.85
C SER A 83 22.28 -1.62 1.24
N VAL A 84 21.33 -1.97 2.10
CA VAL A 84 19.95 -2.30 1.73
C VAL A 84 18.98 -1.30 2.34
N THR A 85 18.03 -0.84 1.54
CA THR A 85 16.91 -0.03 2.02
C THR A 85 15.63 -0.81 1.77
N ILE A 86 14.92 -1.15 2.83
CA ILE A 86 13.57 -1.71 2.75
C ILE A 86 12.59 -0.55 2.65
N ILE A 87 11.75 -0.55 1.62
CA ILE A 87 10.65 0.41 1.49
C ILE A 87 9.38 -0.29 1.93
N SER A 88 8.88 0.11 3.10
CA SER A 88 7.59 -0.34 3.64
C SER A 88 7.02 0.70 4.59
N ASP A 89 5.71 0.86 4.60
CA ASP A 89 4.98 1.67 5.57
C ASP A 89 4.70 0.88 6.86
N ASP A 90 4.88 -0.44 6.85
CA ASP A 90 4.76 -1.30 8.02
C ASP A 90 5.97 -1.15 8.96
N ARG A 91 5.67 -1.01 10.26
CA ARG A 91 6.67 -0.95 11.33
C ARG A 91 7.12 -2.34 11.81
N GLY A 92 6.48 -3.40 11.39
CA GLY A 92 6.85 -4.77 11.73
C GLY A 92 8.30 -5.10 11.39
N TYR A 93 8.86 -4.42 10.38
CA TYR A 93 10.27 -4.56 9.99
C TYR A 93 11.27 -3.93 10.97
N ASP A 94 10.86 -2.96 11.81
CA ASP A 94 11.81 -2.16 12.60
C ASP A 94 12.62 -3.02 13.55
N SER A 95 12.02 -4.01 14.24
CA SER A 95 12.71 -4.91 15.15
C SER A 95 13.77 -5.77 14.44
N ALA A 96 13.46 -6.31 13.27
CA ALA A 96 14.41 -7.10 12.49
C ALA A 96 15.57 -6.23 11.96
N ILE A 97 15.28 -5.02 11.53
CA ILE A 97 16.26 -4.05 11.05
C ILE A 97 17.20 -3.62 12.17
N ASP A 98 16.70 -3.35 13.36
CA ASP A 98 17.51 -2.96 14.51
C ASP A 98 18.43 -4.12 14.94
N TYR A 99 17.94 -5.35 14.96
CA TYR A 99 18.77 -6.52 15.18
C TYR A 99 19.92 -6.66 14.15
N LEU A 100 19.61 -6.48 12.86
CA LEU A 100 20.60 -6.57 11.79
C LEU A 100 21.65 -5.45 11.88
N ARG A 101 21.23 -4.26 12.26
CA ARG A 101 22.16 -3.14 12.49
C ARG A 101 23.13 -3.41 13.63
N LEU A 102 22.66 -4.01 14.72
CA LEU A 102 23.52 -4.44 15.84
C LEU A 102 24.57 -5.48 15.39
N ARG A 103 24.27 -6.26 14.35
CA ARG A 103 25.19 -7.20 13.71
C ARG A 103 26.13 -6.54 12.69
N GLY A 104 26.08 -5.22 12.53
CA GLY A 104 26.95 -4.47 11.63
C GLY A 104 26.44 -4.34 10.18
N TYR A 105 25.23 -4.79 9.87
CA TYR A 105 24.67 -4.65 8.52
C TYR A 105 24.17 -3.22 8.27
N ASN A 106 24.50 -2.71 7.09
CA ASN A 106 24.02 -1.40 6.65
C ASN A 106 22.61 -1.53 6.02
N ILE A 107 21.60 -1.61 6.87
CA ILE A 107 20.21 -1.79 6.50
C ILE A 107 19.34 -0.73 7.16
N ARG A 108 18.31 -0.29 6.45
CA ARG A 108 17.30 0.64 7.00
C ARG A 108 15.96 0.43 6.37
N ARG A 109 14.90 0.78 7.12
CA ARG A 109 13.58 0.98 6.55
C ARG A 109 13.40 2.44 6.15
N GLN A 110 12.76 2.63 5.03
CA GLN A 110 12.28 3.93 4.57
C GLN A 110 10.79 3.81 4.29
N LYS A 111 10.02 4.72 4.83
CA LYS A 111 8.61 4.83 4.44
C LYS A 111 8.54 5.11 2.94
N SER A 112 7.51 4.59 2.30
CA SER A 112 7.30 4.78 0.86
C SER A 112 7.30 6.27 0.47
N ASN A 113 7.11 7.18 1.46
CA ASN A 113 6.83 8.60 1.25
C ASN A 113 5.76 8.85 0.18
N LEU A 114 5.07 7.79 -0.17
CA LEU A 114 3.74 7.92 -0.68
C LEU A 114 2.95 8.49 0.51
N ARG A 115 3.17 9.78 0.81
CA ARG A 115 2.12 10.49 1.51
C ARG A 115 0.90 10.17 0.69
N TYR A 116 0.08 9.32 1.22
CA TYR A 116 -1.30 9.17 0.74
C TYR A 116 -2.09 10.45 1.01
N SER A 117 -1.38 11.57 0.99
CA SER A 117 -1.95 12.87 0.91
C SER A 117 -2.39 13.12 -0.52
N ARG A 118 -3.34 12.42 -0.99
CA ARG A 118 -4.03 12.38 -2.28
C ARG A 118 -3.79 11.04 -2.93
N VAL A 119 -4.58 10.04 -2.56
CA VAL A 119 -4.88 8.97 -3.49
C VAL A 119 -5.59 9.67 -4.64
N TYR A 120 -4.85 9.97 -5.69
CA TYR A 120 -5.47 10.39 -6.94
C TYR A 120 -6.11 9.14 -7.53
N LEU A 121 -7.32 8.89 -7.10
CA LEU A 121 -8.22 8.09 -7.92
C LEU A 121 -8.40 8.89 -9.19
N LYS A 122 -7.81 8.46 -10.29
CA LYS A 122 -7.94 9.13 -11.58
C LYS A 122 -8.96 8.39 -12.44
N GLY A 123 -9.70 9.14 -13.22
CA GLY A 123 -10.65 8.59 -14.16
C GLY A 123 -11.80 7.84 -13.49
N ASN A 124 -12.15 6.69 -14.01
CA ASN A 124 -13.31 5.91 -13.56
C ASN A 124 -13.28 5.57 -12.05
N LYS A 125 -12.11 5.31 -11.47
CA LYS A 125 -12.00 4.98 -10.04
C LYS A 125 -12.33 6.15 -9.10
N GLU A 126 -12.05 7.39 -9.50
CA GLU A 126 -12.46 8.57 -8.75
C GLU A 126 -13.98 8.75 -8.80
N VAL A 127 -14.56 8.55 -9.96
CA VAL A 127 -16.02 8.61 -10.16
C VAL A 127 -16.69 7.52 -9.35
N GLU A 128 -16.20 6.30 -9.40
CA GLU A 128 -16.71 5.16 -8.62
C GLU A 128 -16.62 5.43 -7.11
N PHE A 129 -15.50 5.95 -6.63
CA PHE A 129 -15.32 6.27 -5.21
C PHE A 129 -16.33 7.33 -4.74
N LYS A 130 -16.50 8.40 -5.52
CA LYS A 130 -17.48 9.45 -5.22
C LYS A 130 -18.92 8.92 -5.25
N SER A 131 -19.23 8.07 -6.22
CA SER A 131 -20.52 7.39 -6.33
C SER A 131 -20.77 6.49 -5.12
N LEU A 132 -19.74 5.74 -4.69
CA LEU A 132 -19.79 4.91 -3.50
C LEU A 132 -20.03 5.73 -2.24
N CYS A 133 -19.31 6.84 -2.04
CA CYS A 133 -19.53 7.76 -0.93
C CYS A 133 -20.97 8.28 -0.91
N GLY A 134 -21.49 8.68 -2.05
CA GLY A 134 -22.87 9.12 -2.20
C GLY A 134 -23.89 8.02 -1.86
N PHE A 135 -23.65 6.80 -2.35
CA PHE A 135 -24.49 5.66 -2.04
C PHE A 135 -24.53 5.35 -0.55
N ILE A 136 -23.34 5.26 0.11
CA ILE A 136 -23.23 5.02 1.55
C ILE A 136 -24.00 6.10 2.33
N ALA A 137 -23.77 7.36 2.01
CA ALA A 137 -24.42 8.48 2.71
C ALA A 137 -25.95 8.45 2.62
N ASN A 138 -26.48 8.05 1.46
CA ASN A 138 -27.91 8.14 1.20
C ASN A 138 -28.69 6.87 1.55
N ASN A 139 -28.06 5.70 1.50
CA ASN A 139 -28.76 4.42 1.55
C ASN A 139 -28.41 3.54 2.75
N LEU A 140 -27.24 3.75 3.38
CA LEU A 140 -26.81 2.91 4.50
C LEU A 140 -27.08 3.58 5.85
N ASN A 141 -27.17 2.76 6.89
CA ASN A 141 -27.23 3.22 8.28
C ASN A 141 -25.89 3.01 8.97
N SER A 142 -25.39 4.06 9.63
CA SER A 142 -24.20 3.94 10.47
C SER A 142 -24.45 2.91 11.59
N GLY A 143 -23.45 2.04 11.83
CA GLY A 143 -23.57 0.93 12.78
C GLY A 143 -24.16 -0.35 12.20
N MET A 144 -24.47 -0.41 10.89
CA MET A 144 -24.90 -1.65 10.25
C MET A 144 -23.73 -2.67 10.14
N SER A 145 -24.07 -3.95 9.98
CA SER A 145 -23.04 -4.97 9.78
C SER A 145 -22.34 -4.78 8.44
N GLU A 146 -21.03 -5.08 8.42
CA GLU A 146 -20.20 -4.95 7.21
C GLU A 146 -20.75 -5.83 6.06
N SER A 147 -21.14 -7.07 6.37
CA SER A 147 -21.72 -7.98 5.37
C SER A 147 -23.00 -7.44 4.73
N LYS A 148 -23.86 -6.82 5.54
CA LYS A 148 -25.09 -6.19 5.01
C LYS A 148 -24.74 -4.99 4.14
N ALA A 149 -23.77 -4.16 4.54
CA ALA A 149 -23.31 -3.02 3.74
C ALA A 149 -22.74 -3.47 2.39
N VAL A 150 -21.90 -4.50 2.40
CA VAL A 150 -21.34 -5.09 1.17
C VAL A 150 -22.43 -5.53 0.22
N ASN A 151 -23.41 -6.30 0.72
CA ASN A 151 -24.51 -6.79 -0.09
C ASN A 151 -25.36 -5.66 -0.70
N GLU A 152 -25.68 -4.62 0.09
CA GLU A 152 -26.42 -3.46 -0.38
C GLU A 152 -25.66 -2.68 -1.45
N ILE A 153 -24.36 -2.46 -1.24
CA ILE A 153 -23.52 -1.74 -2.20
C ILE A 153 -23.37 -2.54 -3.49
N THR A 154 -22.95 -3.79 -3.41
CA THR A 154 -22.69 -4.64 -4.59
C THR A 154 -23.97 -4.89 -5.37
N GLY A 155 -25.08 -5.12 -4.68
CA GLY A 155 -26.36 -5.40 -5.33
C GLY A 155 -26.98 -4.21 -6.06
N ARG A 156 -26.61 -2.97 -5.69
CA ARG A 156 -27.24 -1.75 -6.24
C ARG A 156 -26.32 -0.87 -7.07
N THR A 157 -25.00 -0.99 -6.90
CA THR A 157 -24.05 -0.08 -7.55
C THR A 157 -23.11 -0.78 -8.51
N TYR A 158 -23.02 -2.10 -8.47
CA TYR A 158 -22.00 -2.92 -9.13
C TYR A 158 -20.56 -2.57 -8.72
N ILE A 159 -20.37 -1.73 -7.69
CA ILE A 159 -19.06 -1.35 -7.16
C ILE A 159 -18.65 -2.40 -6.13
N ASN A 160 -17.45 -2.93 -6.27
CA ASN A 160 -16.89 -3.80 -5.25
C ASN A 160 -16.45 -2.96 -4.04
N PHE A 161 -17.17 -3.09 -2.94
CA PHE A 161 -16.87 -2.33 -1.71
C PHE A 161 -15.47 -2.60 -1.18
N TYR A 162 -14.97 -3.82 -1.32
CA TYR A 162 -13.64 -4.19 -0.83
C TYR A 162 -12.50 -3.46 -1.55
N ASP A 163 -12.70 -3.01 -2.78
CA ASP A 163 -11.71 -2.21 -3.50
C ASP A 163 -11.49 -0.82 -2.88
N TYR A 164 -12.43 -0.36 -2.06
CA TYR A 164 -12.44 0.99 -1.50
C TYR A 164 -12.51 1.04 0.03
N ILE A 165 -12.78 -0.08 0.72
CA ILE A 165 -12.98 -0.10 2.18
C ILE A 165 -11.74 0.36 2.93
N ASP A 166 -10.57 -0.04 2.48
CA ASP A 166 -9.30 0.34 3.11
C ASP A 166 -9.05 1.85 2.93
N LEU A 167 -9.41 2.37 1.76
CA LEU A 167 -9.30 3.79 1.47
C LEU A 167 -10.26 4.62 2.33
N LEU A 168 -11.51 4.19 2.44
CA LEU A 168 -12.52 4.82 3.29
C LEU A 168 -12.10 4.79 4.77
N THR A 169 -11.58 3.66 5.24
CA THR A 169 -11.09 3.49 6.62
C THR A 169 -9.86 4.35 6.87
N LYS A 170 -8.94 4.39 5.93
CA LYS A 170 -7.69 5.15 6.03
C LYS A 170 -7.92 6.66 6.13
N PHE A 171 -8.82 7.18 5.33
CA PHE A 171 -9.22 8.58 5.44
C PHE A 171 -10.19 8.84 6.61
N LYS A 172 -10.50 7.81 7.38
CA LYS A 172 -11.43 7.85 8.51
C LYS A 172 -12.86 8.29 8.10
N TYR A 173 -13.23 8.12 6.84
CA TYR A 173 -14.61 8.33 6.39
C TYR A 173 -15.54 7.27 6.91
N ILE A 174 -15.01 6.06 7.14
CA ILE A 174 -15.67 5.01 7.89
C ILE A 174 -14.77 4.51 9.02
N THR A 175 -15.39 3.99 10.06
CA THR A 175 -14.71 3.25 11.14
C THR A 175 -15.29 1.85 11.19
N ARG A 176 -14.42 0.85 11.27
CA ARG A 176 -14.81 -0.55 11.41
C ARG A 176 -14.64 -0.98 12.87
N ALA A 177 -15.71 -1.42 13.50
CA ALA A 177 -15.67 -1.94 14.86
C ALA A 177 -16.67 -3.08 15.04
N LYS A 178 -16.24 -4.21 15.62
CA LYS A 178 -17.08 -5.38 15.90
C LYS A 178 -17.92 -5.85 14.69
N ARG A 179 -17.30 -5.92 13.50
CA ARG A 179 -17.94 -6.27 12.23
C ARG A 179 -19.07 -5.33 11.81
N LYS A 180 -19.05 -4.09 12.29
CA LYS A 180 -19.97 -3.02 11.89
C LYS A 180 -19.19 -1.87 11.28
N ILE A 181 -19.83 -1.11 10.40
CA ILE A 181 -19.28 0.11 9.83
C ILE A 181 -20.00 1.33 10.39
N TYR A 182 -19.24 2.35 10.74
CA TYR A 182 -19.71 3.64 11.26
C TYR A 182 -19.18 4.74 10.36
N PHE A 183 -19.96 5.76 10.12
CA PHE A 183 -19.58 6.87 9.24
C PHE A 183 -20.41 8.14 9.53
N GLU A 184 -19.85 9.28 9.14
CA GLU A 184 -20.52 10.57 9.14
C GLU A 184 -21.10 10.86 7.76
N ARG A 185 -22.43 10.96 7.67
CA ARG A 185 -23.13 11.19 6.39
C ARG A 185 -22.74 12.49 5.70
N SER A 186 -22.49 13.53 6.48
CA SER A 186 -22.11 14.86 6.00
C SER A 186 -20.79 14.81 5.22
N GLU A 187 -19.78 14.13 5.74
CA GLU A 187 -18.47 13.98 5.09
C GLU A 187 -18.58 13.21 3.77
N LEU A 188 -19.22 12.04 3.79
CA LEU A 188 -19.41 11.23 2.58
C LEU A 188 -20.24 11.95 1.51
N SER A 189 -21.29 12.67 1.94
CA SER A 189 -22.10 13.49 1.03
C SER A 189 -21.32 14.65 0.42
N ALA A 190 -20.42 15.28 1.20
CA ALA A 190 -19.56 16.37 0.71
C ALA A 190 -18.55 15.89 -0.34
N ILE A 191 -17.98 14.70 -0.16
CA ILE A 191 -17.08 14.07 -1.16
C ILE A 191 -17.87 13.77 -2.44
N ALA A 192 -19.04 13.15 -2.31
CA ALA A 192 -19.88 12.80 -3.45
C ALA A 192 -20.28 14.02 -4.28
N LYS A 193 -20.50 15.16 -3.63
CA LYS A 193 -20.87 16.44 -4.25
C LYS A 193 -19.69 17.32 -4.64
N ASN A 194 -18.46 16.82 -4.59
CA ASN A 194 -17.23 17.58 -4.83
C ASN A 194 -17.03 18.82 -3.93
N LYS A 195 -17.65 18.86 -2.76
CA LYS A 195 -17.49 19.97 -1.80
C LYS A 195 -16.18 19.90 -1.03
N ILE A 196 -15.63 18.70 -0.87
CA ILE A 196 -14.30 18.44 -0.31
C ILE A 196 -13.55 17.48 -1.20
N GLN A 197 -12.23 17.56 -1.21
CA GLN A 197 -11.39 16.63 -1.95
C GLN A 197 -11.27 15.30 -1.18
N ILE A 198 -11.05 14.22 -1.93
CA ILE A 198 -10.78 12.92 -1.32
C ILE A 198 -9.50 13.03 -0.46
N GLY A 199 -9.61 12.66 0.80
CA GLY A 199 -8.53 12.80 1.81
C GLY A 199 -8.65 14.03 2.69
N GLU A 200 -9.60 14.92 2.44
CA GLU A 200 -9.94 16.06 3.29
C GLU A 200 -11.13 15.73 4.21
N ARG A 201 -11.24 16.48 5.31
CA ARG A 201 -12.38 16.43 6.21
C ARG A 201 -13.13 17.74 6.21
N LEU A 202 -14.42 17.69 6.51
CA LEU A 202 -15.19 18.87 6.87
C LEU A 202 -14.60 19.46 8.15
N LYS A 203 -14.31 20.75 8.12
CA LYS A 203 -13.90 21.53 9.29
C LYS A 203 -15.10 21.83 10.17
#